data_262122baf0ba79492587f2a0275ce5e8
#
_entry.id   262122baf0ba79492587f2a0275ce5e8
#
_cell.length_a   1.000
_cell.length_b   1.000
_cell.length_c   1.000
_cell.angle_alpha   90.00
_cell.angle_beta   90.00
_cell.angle_gamma   90.00
#
_symmetry.space_group_name_H-M   'P 1'
#
loop_
_entity.id
_entity.type
_entity.pdbx_description
1 polymer ?
#
loop_
_entity_poly.entity_id
_entity_poly.type
_entity_poly.pdbx_seq_one_letter_code
_entity_poly.pdbx_strand_id
1 'polypeptide(L)'
;MSTKVNDISPAVMAMADDWAKIDALIGGTKTMRAAAEKYLPRFPAESMDAYEFRRKTSTLYNALARTLENMAAKPFAEPTSARDLDQVAEEWIENIDLSGNNLTVFAHSILLAGLAYGMTHILVDMPSTVDKDGRALYATKAAEQASGVRPYLVHVTPQQVLGWRTERGADGVAVLTMLRFMESVEEDDGQFGTRLIQQIRVLTPTTWETYRQSADQGAGQAAAEWRLFESGTVSLGKVPLVTYYTKCTGFMTATPPLLDMADLNIKHWQSSSDQDSLLHTARVPLLAITGVDDDYKVQIGGKSYLRLPVGGEAKYVEHTGAAINAGRDSLKDLEDQMRAMGAELLVESQVSTTATQNKIEDGEAKSQLKRMVEALEDSLDNALALMHEWVGMEYNGQIDIFDDFSDDSILAAAAPFVLSLVQLVNNQLISKQDAFNEMRRYGIINPDLIWEDVQARIEQEPPAFTIGMPQTTLVDRVDPNADPNAE
;
A
#
# COMPACT_ATOMS: atom_id res chain seq x y z
N MET A 1 -13.66 32.48 18.85
CA MET A 1 -14.75 31.70 18.27
C MET A 1 -14.77 30.35 18.95
N SER A 2 -15.93 29.92 19.47
CA SER A 2 -16.06 28.58 20.06
C SER A 2 -15.95 27.55 18.92
N THR A 3 -14.92 26.71 18.94
CA THR A 3 -14.79 25.58 18.00
C THR A 3 -15.73 24.45 18.46
N LYS A 4 -16.47 23.87 17.51
CA LYS A 4 -17.33 22.71 17.77
C LYS A 4 -16.49 21.45 17.89
N VAL A 5 -17.01 20.42 18.56
CA VAL A 5 -16.29 19.16 18.76
C VAL A 5 -15.94 18.48 17.45
N ASN A 6 -16.75 18.66 16.40
CA ASN A 6 -16.57 18.09 15.07
C ASN A 6 -15.75 18.97 14.10
N ASP A 7 -15.26 20.13 14.53
CA ASP A 7 -14.43 20.97 13.67
C ASP A 7 -13.09 20.29 13.37
N ILE A 8 -12.74 20.21 12.10
CA ILE A 8 -11.46 19.64 11.65
C ILE A 8 -10.36 20.67 11.81
N SER A 9 -9.22 20.29 12.38
CA SER A 9 -8.09 21.19 12.57
C SER A 9 -7.40 21.56 11.24
N PRO A 10 -6.80 22.76 11.12
CA PRO A 10 -6.09 23.15 9.89
C PRO A 10 -4.99 22.18 9.46
N ALA A 11 -4.29 21.56 10.42
CA ALA A 11 -3.24 20.58 10.13
C ALA A 11 -3.81 19.30 9.48
N VAL A 12 -4.93 18.80 9.98
CA VAL A 12 -5.64 17.66 9.36
C VAL A 12 -6.18 18.05 7.97
N MET A 13 -6.78 19.23 7.83
CA MET A 13 -7.29 19.71 6.54
C MET A 13 -6.20 19.81 5.47
N ALA A 14 -4.98 20.22 5.87
CA ALA A 14 -3.86 20.33 4.94
C ALA A 14 -3.41 18.97 4.36
N MET A 15 -3.64 17.86 5.07
CA MET A 15 -3.30 16.50 4.63
C MET A 15 -4.49 15.77 3.93
N ALA A 16 -5.71 16.24 4.19
CA ALA A 16 -6.93 15.53 3.79
C ALA A 16 -7.08 15.33 2.28
N ASP A 17 -6.62 16.28 1.47
CA ASP A 17 -6.72 16.17 0.00
C ASP A 17 -5.81 15.08 -0.55
N ASP A 18 -4.61 14.92 0.01
CA ASP A 18 -3.69 13.84 -0.36
C ASP A 18 -4.25 12.48 0.04
N TRP A 19 -4.79 12.36 1.25
CA TRP A 19 -5.44 11.13 1.71
C TRP A 19 -6.65 10.75 0.85
N ALA A 20 -7.52 11.74 0.51
CA ALA A 20 -8.67 11.49 -0.36
C ALA A 20 -8.27 11.01 -1.76
N LYS A 21 -7.11 11.45 -2.27
CA LYS A 21 -6.52 10.98 -3.53
C LYS A 21 -6.11 9.51 -3.41
N ILE A 22 -5.39 9.16 -2.35
CA ILE A 22 -4.95 7.80 -2.05
C ILE A 22 -6.16 6.87 -1.87
N ASP A 23 -7.17 7.27 -1.08
CA ASP A 23 -8.40 6.50 -0.84
C ASP A 23 -9.14 6.19 -2.14
N ALA A 24 -9.24 7.19 -3.04
CA ALA A 24 -9.90 6.99 -4.33
C ALA A 24 -9.19 5.94 -5.20
N LEU A 25 -7.84 5.93 -5.20
CA LEU A 25 -7.03 4.95 -5.91
C LEU A 25 -7.10 3.57 -5.26
N ILE A 26 -6.94 3.46 -3.93
CA ILE A 26 -7.03 2.19 -3.19
C ILE A 26 -8.41 1.56 -3.41
N GLY A 27 -9.49 2.33 -3.36
CA GLY A 27 -10.84 1.86 -3.62
C GLY A 27 -11.10 1.41 -5.06
N GLY A 28 -10.15 1.64 -5.97
CA GLY A 28 -10.11 1.10 -7.32
C GLY A 28 -11.06 1.77 -8.31
N THR A 29 -11.42 1.06 -9.35
CA THR A 29 -12.27 1.58 -10.45
C THR A 29 -13.60 2.14 -9.96
N LYS A 30 -14.20 1.54 -8.95
CA LYS A 30 -15.51 1.97 -8.42
C LYS A 30 -15.43 3.36 -7.79
N THR A 31 -14.46 3.60 -6.95
CA THR A 31 -14.25 4.87 -6.24
C THR A 31 -13.77 5.96 -7.20
N MET A 32 -12.90 5.63 -8.16
CA MET A 32 -12.46 6.56 -9.20
C MET A 32 -13.62 7.01 -10.10
N ARG A 33 -14.52 6.10 -10.48
CA ARG A 33 -15.75 6.45 -11.19
C ARG A 33 -16.70 7.31 -10.35
N ALA A 34 -16.79 7.06 -9.05
CA ALA A 34 -17.61 7.85 -8.14
C ALA A 34 -17.05 9.27 -7.92
N ALA A 35 -15.72 9.41 -7.91
CA ALA A 35 -15.05 10.71 -7.78
C ALA A 35 -15.26 11.62 -9.00
N ALA A 36 -15.71 11.07 -10.13
CA ALA A 36 -16.15 11.78 -11.32
C ALA A 36 -15.15 12.87 -11.78
N GLU A 37 -15.61 14.10 -11.98
CA GLU A 37 -14.79 15.21 -12.51
C GLU A 37 -13.58 15.56 -11.63
N LYS A 38 -13.55 15.15 -10.35
CA LYS A 38 -12.38 15.39 -9.47
C LYS A 38 -11.11 14.74 -10.04
N TYR A 39 -11.22 13.51 -10.57
CA TYR A 39 -10.07 12.77 -11.12
C TYR A 39 -10.20 12.38 -12.58
N LEU A 40 -11.37 12.61 -13.20
CA LEU A 40 -11.60 12.44 -14.64
C LEU A 40 -12.29 13.69 -15.16
N PRO A 41 -11.57 14.79 -15.43
CA PRO A 41 -12.16 16.03 -15.88
C PRO A 41 -12.84 15.86 -17.24
N ARG A 42 -13.94 16.60 -17.43
CA ARG A 42 -14.66 16.65 -18.70
C ARG A 42 -13.90 17.52 -19.70
N PHE A 43 -13.84 17.09 -20.96
CA PHE A 43 -13.30 17.93 -22.02
C PHE A 43 -14.19 19.16 -22.26
N PRO A 44 -13.61 20.30 -22.65
CA PRO A 44 -14.37 21.55 -22.83
C PRO A 44 -15.58 21.44 -23.77
N ALA A 45 -15.49 20.61 -24.82
CA ALA A 45 -16.55 20.40 -25.80
C ALA A 45 -17.32 19.06 -25.64
N GLU A 46 -17.04 18.30 -24.58
CA GLU A 46 -17.68 16.99 -24.33
C GLU A 46 -19.11 17.19 -23.82
N SER A 47 -20.08 16.51 -24.45
CA SER A 47 -21.44 16.46 -23.92
C SER A 47 -21.51 15.66 -22.61
N MET A 48 -22.54 15.91 -21.78
CA MET A 48 -22.74 15.12 -20.54
C MET A 48 -22.92 13.64 -20.82
N ASP A 49 -23.64 13.27 -21.88
CA ASP A 49 -23.86 11.88 -22.25
C ASP A 49 -22.56 11.18 -22.65
N ALA A 50 -21.70 11.85 -23.40
CA ALA A 50 -20.37 11.34 -23.78
C ALA A 50 -19.47 11.18 -22.55
N TYR A 51 -19.45 12.18 -21.65
CA TYR A 51 -18.71 12.12 -20.41
C TYR A 51 -19.18 10.96 -19.51
N GLU A 52 -20.49 10.80 -19.31
CA GLU A 52 -21.07 9.72 -18.52
C GLU A 52 -20.74 8.33 -19.11
N PHE A 53 -20.75 8.20 -20.44
CA PHE A 53 -20.31 6.98 -21.10
C PHE A 53 -18.82 6.71 -20.83
N ARG A 54 -17.96 7.70 -21.06
CA ARG A 54 -16.51 7.64 -20.81
C ARG A 54 -16.23 7.28 -19.35
N ARG A 55 -16.85 7.94 -18.37
CA ARG A 55 -16.73 7.67 -16.95
C ARG A 55 -17.11 6.23 -16.58
N LYS A 56 -18.22 5.71 -17.14
CA LYS A 56 -18.72 4.36 -16.88
C LYS A 56 -17.85 3.27 -17.49
N THR A 57 -17.18 3.54 -18.60
CA THR A 57 -16.34 2.57 -19.31
C THR A 57 -14.89 2.57 -18.85
N SER A 58 -14.36 3.69 -18.36
CA SER A 58 -12.98 3.81 -17.89
C SER A 58 -12.64 2.78 -16.80
N THR A 59 -11.46 2.18 -16.89
CA THR A 59 -10.96 1.18 -15.93
C THR A 59 -9.61 1.61 -15.37
N LEU A 60 -9.45 1.53 -14.05
CA LEU A 60 -8.21 1.89 -13.38
C LEU A 60 -7.19 0.75 -13.49
N TYR A 61 -5.99 1.05 -13.99
CA TYR A 61 -4.80 0.26 -13.73
C TYR A 61 -4.27 0.65 -12.34
N ASN A 62 -4.59 -0.16 -11.33
CA ASN A 62 -4.32 0.20 -9.94
C ASN A 62 -2.89 -0.16 -9.53
N ALA A 63 -1.91 0.62 -9.99
CA ALA A 63 -0.51 0.44 -9.65
C ALA A 63 -0.24 0.75 -8.17
N LEU A 64 -0.83 1.84 -7.65
CA LEU A 64 -0.63 2.27 -6.27
C LEU A 64 -1.04 1.21 -5.26
N ALA A 65 -2.28 0.69 -5.34
CA ALA A 65 -2.76 -0.31 -4.38
C ALA A 65 -1.91 -1.58 -4.41
N ARG A 66 -1.54 -2.06 -5.61
CA ARG A 66 -0.65 -3.24 -5.74
C ARG A 66 0.72 -3.00 -5.11
N THR A 67 1.28 -1.81 -5.30
CA THR A 67 2.58 -1.46 -4.69
C THR A 67 2.47 -1.41 -3.18
N LEU A 68 1.43 -0.76 -2.64
CA LEU A 68 1.17 -0.71 -1.20
C LEU A 68 1.02 -2.11 -0.59
N GLU A 69 0.19 -2.96 -1.18
CA GLU A 69 -0.02 -4.33 -0.73
C GLU A 69 1.27 -5.16 -0.77
N ASN A 70 2.01 -5.09 -1.89
CA ASN A 70 3.26 -5.83 -2.03
C ASN A 70 4.33 -5.35 -1.06
N MET A 71 4.46 -4.04 -0.85
CA MET A 71 5.45 -3.49 0.09
C MET A 71 5.07 -3.79 1.54
N ALA A 72 3.77 -3.70 1.88
CA ALA A 72 3.30 -4.06 3.22
C ALA A 72 3.43 -5.55 3.53
N ALA A 73 3.35 -6.44 2.52
CA ALA A 73 3.43 -7.88 2.73
C ALA A 73 4.88 -8.38 2.96
N LYS A 74 5.90 -7.69 2.45
CA LYS A 74 7.30 -8.15 2.53
C LYS A 74 7.79 -8.36 3.97
N PRO A 75 7.59 -7.44 4.92
CA PRO A 75 8.03 -7.61 6.30
C PRO A 75 7.31 -8.74 7.05
N PHE A 76 6.18 -9.21 6.53
CA PHE A 76 5.36 -10.27 7.10
C PHE A 76 5.44 -11.57 6.30
N ALA A 77 6.51 -11.76 5.51
CA ALA A 77 6.83 -13.04 4.90
C ALA A 77 7.07 -14.12 5.99
N GLU A 78 7.57 -13.68 7.14
CA GLU A 78 7.65 -14.46 8.37
C GLU A 78 6.75 -13.83 9.45
N PRO A 79 6.19 -14.61 10.39
CA PRO A 79 5.44 -14.06 11.50
C PRO A 79 6.32 -13.12 12.35
N THR A 80 5.73 -12.03 12.83
CA THR A 80 6.38 -11.14 13.80
C THR A 80 6.84 -11.94 15.01
N SER A 81 8.10 -11.83 15.36
CA SER A 81 8.67 -12.45 16.57
C SER A 81 8.82 -11.43 17.69
N ALA A 82 9.00 -11.90 18.89
CA ALA A 82 9.21 -11.05 20.04
C ALA A 82 10.21 -11.70 20.98
N ARG A 83 11.07 -10.90 21.60
CA ARG A 83 12.08 -11.34 22.56
C ARG A 83 11.76 -10.78 23.93
N ASP A 84 12.17 -11.51 24.97
CA ASP A 84 12.09 -11.08 26.37
C ASP A 84 10.68 -10.64 26.83
N LEU A 85 9.63 -11.20 26.20
CA LEU A 85 8.25 -10.99 26.65
C LEU A 85 7.99 -11.68 27.96
N ASP A 86 7.20 -11.05 28.83
CA ASP A 86 6.61 -11.73 29.95
C ASP A 86 5.39 -12.58 29.50
N GLN A 87 4.95 -13.49 30.36
CA GLN A 87 3.83 -14.37 30.05
C GLN A 87 2.53 -13.62 29.72
N VAL A 88 2.35 -12.45 30.29
CA VAL A 88 1.14 -11.61 30.08
C VAL A 88 1.15 -11.01 28.70
N ALA A 89 2.30 -10.50 28.25
CA ALA A 89 2.48 -9.99 26.90
C ALA A 89 2.34 -11.09 25.84
N GLU A 90 2.90 -12.31 26.11
CA GLU A 90 2.73 -13.47 25.22
C GLU A 90 1.26 -13.82 24.99
N GLU A 91 0.43 -13.77 26.04
CA GLU A 91 -1.02 -13.98 25.92
C GLU A 91 -1.73 -12.83 25.17
N TRP A 92 -1.27 -11.59 25.35
CA TRP A 92 -1.91 -10.42 24.73
C TRP A 92 -1.68 -10.35 23.22
N ILE A 93 -0.47 -10.71 22.75
CA ILE A 93 -0.13 -10.65 21.32
C ILE A 93 -0.92 -11.63 20.45
N GLU A 94 -1.48 -12.69 21.02
CA GLU A 94 -2.32 -13.67 20.30
C GLU A 94 -3.68 -13.08 19.87
N ASN A 95 -4.17 -12.07 20.61
CA ASN A 95 -5.41 -11.35 20.28
C ASN A 95 -5.27 -9.89 20.75
N ILE A 96 -4.43 -9.13 20.07
CA ILE A 96 -3.94 -7.84 20.58
C ILE A 96 -5.01 -6.75 20.58
N ASP A 97 -6.01 -6.86 19.69
CA ASP A 97 -7.09 -5.89 19.49
C ASP A 97 -8.45 -6.32 20.07
N LEU A 98 -8.51 -7.45 20.76
CA LEU A 98 -9.74 -8.10 21.24
C LEU A 98 -10.76 -8.46 20.13
N SER A 99 -10.35 -8.40 18.86
CA SER A 99 -11.17 -8.75 17.70
C SER A 99 -10.73 -10.04 17.02
N GLY A 100 -9.77 -10.75 17.62
CA GLY A 100 -9.24 -12.03 17.14
C GLY A 100 -7.98 -11.88 16.27
N ASN A 101 -7.44 -10.67 16.11
CA ASN A 101 -6.20 -10.45 15.37
C ASN A 101 -4.99 -10.58 16.29
N ASN A 102 -4.01 -11.36 15.86
CA ASN A 102 -2.71 -11.40 16.52
C ASN A 102 -1.84 -10.19 16.16
N LEU A 103 -0.70 -10.04 16.82
CA LEU A 103 0.21 -8.92 16.60
C LEU A 103 0.66 -8.79 15.15
N THR A 104 0.94 -9.90 14.45
CA THR A 104 1.38 -9.88 13.03
C THR A 104 0.33 -9.25 12.12
N VAL A 105 -0.94 -9.66 12.24
CA VAL A 105 -2.04 -9.11 11.44
C VAL A 105 -2.27 -7.64 11.75
N PHE A 106 -2.20 -7.27 13.03
CA PHE A 106 -2.34 -5.89 13.47
C PHE A 106 -1.20 -5.03 12.93
N ALA A 107 0.06 -5.44 13.09
CA ALA A 107 1.25 -4.75 12.60
C ALA A 107 1.22 -4.55 11.07
N HIS A 108 0.79 -5.57 10.32
CA HIS A 108 0.60 -5.45 8.87
C HIS A 108 -0.41 -4.35 8.51
N SER A 109 -1.53 -4.23 9.24
CA SER A 109 -2.51 -3.19 9.00
C SER A 109 -1.97 -1.78 9.29
N ILE A 110 -1.13 -1.64 10.32
CA ILE A 110 -0.46 -0.39 10.68
C ILE A 110 0.56 0.01 9.61
N LEU A 111 1.39 -0.94 9.14
CA LEU A 111 2.36 -0.67 8.06
C LEU A 111 1.66 -0.24 6.77
N LEU A 112 0.61 -0.96 6.36
CA LEU A 112 -0.14 -0.65 5.16
C LEU A 112 -0.73 0.77 5.21
N ALA A 113 -1.32 1.15 6.34
CA ALA A 113 -1.84 2.50 6.53
C ALA A 113 -0.73 3.56 6.57
N GLY A 114 0.39 3.27 7.23
CA GLY A 114 1.57 4.13 7.23
C GLY A 114 2.13 4.38 5.83
N LEU A 115 2.26 3.33 5.01
CA LEU A 115 2.69 3.43 3.61
C LEU A 115 1.67 4.22 2.76
N ALA A 116 0.38 4.06 3.02
CA ALA A 116 -0.66 4.77 2.29
C ALA A 116 -0.71 6.27 2.63
N TYR A 117 -0.65 6.62 3.92
CA TYR A 117 -0.98 7.98 4.39
C TYR A 117 0.20 8.75 4.97
N GLY A 118 1.38 8.14 5.08
CA GLY A 118 2.57 8.75 5.67
C GLY A 118 2.67 8.60 7.19
N MET A 119 1.55 8.34 7.85
CA MET A 119 1.43 8.03 9.28
C MET A 119 0.13 7.29 9.57
N THR A 120 0.08 6.66 10.73
CA THR A 120 -1.16 6.16 11.34
C THR A 120 -1.01 6.11 12.86
N HIS A 121 -2.06 5.74 13.59
CA HIS A 121 -2.05 5.81 15.03
C HIS A 121 -2.45 4.48 15.66
N ILE A 122 -1.77 4.13 16.75
CA ILE A 122 -2.08 3.01 17.63
C ILE A 122 -2.59 3.60 18.94
N LEU A 123 -3.87 3.42 19.22
CA LEU A 123 -4.47 3.81 20.48
C LEU A 123 -4.46 2.60 21.41
N VAL A 124 -3.93 2.76 22.61
CA VAL A 124 -4.14 1.80 23.69
C VAL A 124 -5.46 2.14 24.37
N ASP A 125 -6.37 1.18 24.44
CA ASP A 125 -7.68 1.37 25.07
C ASP A 125 -7.91 0.30 26.13
N MET A 126 -8.85 0.56 27.02
CA MET A 126 -9.23 -0.33 28.11
C MET A 126 -10.75 -0.47 28.15
N PRO A 127 -11.30 -1.69 28.22
CA PRO A 127 -12.74 -1.85 28.38
C PRO A 127 -13.23 -1.14 29.64
N SER A 128 -14.45 -0.60 29.59
CA SER A 128 -15.05 0.08 30.74
C SER A 128 -15.19 -0.88 31.92
N THR A 129 -14.72 -0.48 33.09
CA THR A 129 -14.87 -1.22 34.35
C THR A 129 -16.04 -0.72 35.20
N VAL A 130 -16.84 0.19 34.64
CA VAL A 130 -18.06 0.73 35.25
C VAL A 130 -19.27 0.44 34.34
N ASP A 131 -20.43 0.27 34.95
CA ASP A 131 -21.70 0.13 34.23
C ASP A 131 -22.22 1.52 33.74
N LYS A 132 -23.35 1.51 33.04
CA LYS A 132 -23.99 2.74 32.50
C LYS A 132 -24.43 3.72 33.61
N ASP A 133 -24.55 3.24 34.84
CA ASP A 133 -24.94 4.03 36.04
C ASP A 133 -23.66 4.52 36.79
N GLY A 134 -22.48 4.26 36.30
CA GLY A 134 -21.20 4.63 36.92
C GLY A 134 -20.80 3.75 38.11
N ARG A 135 -21.43 2.57 38.27
CA ARG A 135 -21.10 1.62 39.34
C ARG A 135 -19.97 0.69 38.86
N ALA A 136 -19.01 0.40 39.74
CA ALA A 136 -17.97 -0.56 39.45
C ALA A 136 -18.57 -1.93 39.10
N LEU A 137 -18.20 -2.47 37.93
CA LEU A 137 -18.59 -3.82 37.48
C LEU A 137 -17.92 -4.90 38.32
N TYR A 138 -16.75 -4.60 38.87
CA TYR A 138 -15.95 -5.55 39.67
C TYR A 138 -15.76 -5.03 41.09
N ALA A 139 -16.00 -5.89 42.07
CA ALA A 139 -15.91 -5.53 43.47
C ALA A 139 -14.46 -5.35 43.96
N THR A 140 -13.48 -5.95 43.29
CA THR A 140 -12.06 -5.89 43.62
C THR A 140 -11.21 -5.95 42.35
N LYS A 141 -9.97 -5.43 42.43
CA LYS A 141 -8.98 -5.52 41.34
C LYS A 141 -8.69 -6.99 40.94
N ALA A 142 -8.71 -7.90 41.89
CA ALA A 142 -8.53 -9.35 41.62
C ALA A 142 -9.73 -9.91 40.81
N ALA A 143 -10.96 -9.48 41.08
CA ALA A 143 -12.14 -9.87 40.29
C ALA A 143 -12.11 -9.28 38.86
N GLU A 144 -11.62 -8.07 38.71
CA GLU A 144 -11.40 -7.42 37.41
C GLU A 144 -10.39 -8.21 36.59
N GLN A 145 -9.22 -8.52 37.16
CA GLN A 145 -8.21 -9.34 36.49
C GLN A 145 -8.72 -10.75 36.14
N ALA A 146 -9.46 -11.40 37.05
CA ALA A 146 -10.06 -12.71 36.80
C ALA A 146 -11.13 -12.71 35.70
N SER A 147 -11.72 -11.55 35.39
CA SER A 147 -12.70 -11.39 34.30
C SER A 147 -12.07 -11.32 32.92
N GLY A 148 -10.74 -11.22 32.80
CA GLY A 148 -10.04 -11.07 31.54
C GLY A 148 -10.04 -9.66 30.97
N VAL A 149 -10.47 -8.65 31.76
CA VAL A 149 -10.37 -7.24 31.37
C VAL A 149 -8.90 -6.84 31.29
N ARG A 150 -8.49 -6.39 30.12
CA ARG A 150 -7.11 -5.99 29.85
C ARG A 150 -7.04 -4.85 28.82
N PRO A 151 -5.96 -4.09 28.78
CA PRO A 151 -5.75 -3.14 27.71
C PRO A 151 -5.60 -3.85 26.36
N TYR A 152 -5.93 -3.13 25.28
CA TYR A 152 -5.87 -3.66 23.92
C TYR A 152 -5.51 -2.53 22.95
N LEU A 153 -5.07 -2.88 21.73
CA LEU A 153 -4.69 -1.93 20.71
C LEU A 153 -5.87 -1.66 19.77
N VAL A 154 -6.03 -0.40 19.40
CA VAL A 154 -7.00 0.05 18.41
C VAL A 154 -6.26 0.80 17.31
N HIS A 155 -6.46 0.39 16.06
CA HIS A 155 -5.95 1.10 14.91
C HIS A 155 -6.83 2.32 14.62
N VAL A 156 -6.28 3.52 14.77
CA VAL A 156 -6.94 4.79 14.42
C VAL A 156 -6.28 5.34 13.16
N THR A 157 -7.03 5.35 12.06
CA THR A 157 -6.52 5.89 10.79
C THR A 157 -6.41 7.41 10.83
N PRO A 158 -5.51 8.03 10.05
CA PRO A 158 -5.34 9.48 10.05
C PRO A 158 -6.63 10.25 9.70
N GLN A 159 -7.46 9.68 8.82
CA GLN A 159 -8.74 10.27 8.41
C GLN A 159 -9.78 10.33 9.53
N GLN A 160 -9.65 9.47 10.55
CA GLN A 160 -10.53 9.51 11.72
C GLN A 160 -10.19 10.68 12.64
N VAL A 161 -8.94 11.17 12.63
CA VAL A 161 -8.49 12.25 13.50
C VAL A 161 -9.08 13.59 13.04
N LEU A 162 -9.81 14.25 13.93
CA LEU A 162 -10.38 15.59 13.71
C LEU A 162 -9.42 16.70 14.14
N GLY A 163 -8.56 16.43 15.14
CA GLY A 163 -7.57 17.38 15.61
C GLY A 163 -7.02 17.03 16.98
N TRP A 164 -5.96 17.74 17.34
CA TRP A 164 -5.24 17.55 18.59
C TRP A 164 -4.78 18.87 19.20
N ARG A 165 -4.36 18.83 20.45
CA ARG A 165 -3.63 19.90 21.14
C ARG A 165 -2.36 19.33 21.75
N THR A 166 -1.32 20.15 21.77
CA THR A 166 -0.04 19.82 22.38
C THR A 166 0.41 20.93 23.29
N GLU A 167 1.13 20.56 24.33
CA GLU A 167 1.86 21.50 25.18
C GLU A 167 3.33 21.06 25.22
N ARG A 168 4.23 21.99 25.45
CA ARG A 168 5.63 21.66 25.67
C ARG A 168 5.85 21.44 27.16
N GLY A 169 6.37 20.27 27.51
CA GLY A 169 6.84 19.99 28.85
C GLY A 169 7.99 20.91 29.29
N ALA A 170 8.37 20.82 30.56
CA ALA A 170 9.50 21.55 31.09
C ALA A 170 10.84 21.16 30.42
N ASP A 171 10.93 19.99 29.87
CA ASP A 171 12.02 19.43 29.06
C ASP A 171 11.99 19.88 27.58
N GLY A 172 10.97 20.64 27.18
CA GLY A 172 10.76 21.11 25.81
C GLY A 172 10.11 20.08 24.87
N VAL A 173 9.83 18.88 25.35
CA VAL A 173 9.16 17.83 24.57
C VAL A 173 7.70 18.18 24.34
N ALA A 174 7.20 18.00 23.13
CA ALA A 174 5.79 18.17 22.81
C ALA A 174 4.98 16.97 23.33
N VAL A 175 4.03 17.25 24.22
CA VAL A 175 3.15 16.25 24.83
C VAL A 175 1.73 16.46 24.30
N LEU A 176 1.05 15.39 23.94
CA LEU A 176 -0.34 15.40 23.50
C LEU A 176 -1.25 15.63 24.71
N THR A 177 -1.98 16.75 24.72
CA THR A 177 -2.89 17.12 25.81
C THR A 177 -4.37 16.94 25.45
N MET A 178 -4.69 16.81 24.18
CA MET A 178 -6.04 16.47 23.71
C MET A 178 -5.98 15.83 22.33
N LEU A 179 -6.77 14.78 22.15
CA LEU A 179 -7.03 14.14 20.85
C LEU A 179 -8.54 14.11 20.61
N ARG A 180 -8.97 14.41 19.39
CA ARG A 180 -10.36 14.24 18.93
C ARG A 180 -10.36 13.40 17.66
N PHE A 181 -11.16 12.34 17.66
CA PHE A 181 -11.29 11.48 16.48
C PHE A 181 -12.71 10.94 16.34
N MET A 182 -13.07 10.60 15.10
CA MET A 182 -14.32 9.99 14.74
C MET A 182 -14.20 8.47 14.84
N GLU A 183 -15.15 7.81 15.46
CA GLU A 183 -15.24 6.35 15.47
C GLU A 183 -16.66 5.90 15.13
N SER A 184 -16.79 4.67 14.65
CA SER A 184 -18.08 4.04 14.36
C SER A 184 -18.33 2.93 15.37
N VAL A 185 -19.44 3.00 16.08
CA VAL A 185 -19.85 1.98 17.05
C VAL A 185 -21.07 1.26 16.50
N GLU A 186 -21.04 -0.07 16.57
CA GLU A 186 -22.16 -0.91 16.19
C GLU A 186 -23.11 -1.06 17.39
N GLU A 187 -24.38 -0.80 17.18
CA GLU A 187 -25.45 -1.00 18.16
C GLU A 187 -26.54 -1.89 17.59
N ASP A 188 -27.19 -2.66 18.47
CA ASP A 188 -28.33 -3.48 18.09
C ASP A 188 -29.49 -2.61 17.60
N ASP A 189 -30.09 -2.97 16.46
CA ASP A 189 -31.27 -2.34 15.89
C ASP A 189 -32.38 -3.40 15.74
N GLY A 190 -33.12 -3.58 16.82
CA GLY A 190 -34.16 -4.63 16.93
C GLY A 190 -33.56 -6.03 17.14
N GLN A 191 -34.34 -7.06 16.78
CA GLN A 191 -33.96 -8.46 17.08
C GLN A 191 -32.88 -9.03 16.18
N PHE A 192 -32.73 -8.51 14.96
CA PHE A 192 -31.83 -9.08 13.91
C PHE A 192 -31.02 -8.03 13.17
N GLY A 193 -31.19 -6.76 13.49
CA GLY A 193 -30.49 -5.66 12.83
C GLY A 193 -29.40 -5.07 13.70
N THR A 194 -28.39 -4.50 13.04
CA THR A 194 -27.37 -3.64 13.67
C THR A 194 -27.30 -2.31 12.92
N ARG A 195 -26.97 -1.25 13.63
CA ARG A 195 -26.74 0.06 13.03
C ARG A 195 -25.39 0.60 13.48
N LEU A 196 -24.68 1.24 12.54
CA LEU A 196 -23.44 1.95 12.83
C LEU A 196 -23.76 3.38 13.28
N ILE A 197 -23.31 3.73 14.48
CA ILE A 197 -23.45 5.07 15.04
C ILE A 197 -22.08 5.76 14.96
N GLN A 198 -22.07 6.92 14.31
CA GLN A 198 -20.90 7.78 14.31
C GLN A 198 -20.82 8.53 15.64
N GLN A 199 -19.69 8.44 16.33
CA GLN A 199 -19.42 9.22 17.52
C GLN A 199 -18.03 9.87 17.46
N ILE A 200 -17.87 10.96 18.19
CA ILE A 200 -16.60 11.62 18.34
C ILE A 200 -16.08 11.30 19.73
N ARG A 201 -14.88 10.72 19.79
CA ARG A 201 -14.15 10.52 21.04
C ARG A 201 -13.16 11.65 21.26
N VAL A 202 -13.16 12.19 22.48
CA VAL A 202 -12.21 13.20 22.94
C VAL A 202 -11.42 12.59 24.09
N LEU A 203 -10.11 12.54 23.94
CA LEU A 203 -9.19 12.04 24.96
C LEU A 203 -8.33 13.18 25.49
N THR A 204 -8.17 13.21 26.81
CA THR A 204 -7.20 14.04 27.53
C THR A 204 -6.34 13.15 28.42
N PRO A 205 -5.28 13.64 29.06
CA PRO A 205 -4.48 12.85 29.98
C PRO A 205 -5.25 12.24 31.15
N THR A 206 -6.39 12.83 31.52
CA THR A 206 -7.15 12.45 32.73
C THR A 206 -8.60 12.06 32.44
N THR A 207 -9.14 12.39 31.26
CA THR A 207 -10.56 12.16 30.95
C THR A 207 -10.74 11.66 29.53
N TRP A 208 -11.81 10.95 29.30
CA TRP A 208 -12.36 10.67 27.99
C TRP A 208 -13.83 11.09 27.93
N GLU A 209 -14.26 11.51 26.75
CA GLU A 209 -15.62 11.93 26.46
C GLU A 209 -16.05 11.39 25.10
N THR A 210 -17.30 10.98 24.97
CA THR A 210 -17.90 10.63 23.66
C THR A 210 -19.06 11.56 23.34
N TYR A 211 -19.16 11.94 22.09
CA TYR A 211 -20.20 12.83 21.59
C TYR A 211 -20.93 12.15 20.46
N ARG A 212 -22.28 12.20 20.49
CA ARG A 212 -23.16 11.66 19.46
C ARG A 212 -24.09 12.70 18.90
N GLN A 213 -24.54 12.51 17.66
CA GLN A 213 -25.56 13.39 17.09
C GLN A 213 -26.93 13.09 17.71
N SER A 214 -27.67 14.16 18.05
CA SER A 214 -29.02 14.04 18.56
C SER A 214 -29.95 13.40 17.52
N ALA A 215 -30.67 12.34 17.91
CA ALA A 215 -31.61 11.62 17.04
C ALA A 215 -32.91 12.39 16.71
N ASP A 216 -33.15 13.51 17.38
CA ASP A 216 -34.42 14.30 17.24
C ASP A 216 -34.32 15.26 16.05
N GLN A 217 -34.57 14.75 14.82
CA GLN A 217 -34.81 15.67 13.70
C GLN A 217 -35.86 15.11 12.73
N GLY A 218 -37.03 15.72 12.80
CA GLY A 218 -37.98 15.68 11.70
C GLY A 218 -37.43 16.34 10.46
N ALA A 219 -37.76 15.81 9.28
CA ALA A 219 -37.33 16.30 8.00
C ALA A 219 -37.44 17.83 7.87
N GLY A 220 -36.33 18.55 7.87
CA GLY A 220 -36.29 19.98 7.52
C GLY A 220 -35.54 20.93 8.47
N GLN A 221 -34.81 20.45 9.49
CA GLN A 221 -34.08 21.36 10.40
C GLN A 221 -32.56 21.21 10.36
N ALA A 222 -31.85 22.25 10.88
CA ALA A 222 -30.41 22.47 10.87
C ALA A 222 -29.59 21.23 11.28
N ALA A 223 -28.34 21.14 10.83
CA ALA A 223 -27.41 20.05 11.11
C ALA A 223 -27.50 19.54 12.56
N ALA A 224 -27.64 18.23 12.74
CA ALA A 224 -27.76 17.59 14.06
C ALA A 224 -26.62 18.05 14.98
N GLU A 225 -26.97 18.48 16.19
CA GLU A 225 -26.04 18.95 17.19
C GLU A 225 -25.33 17.78 17.85
N TRP A 226 -24.00 17.88 18.00
CA TRP A 226 -23.20 16.92 18.74
C TRP A 226 -23.38 17.16 20.25
N ARG A 227 -23.84 16.17 21.00
CA ARG A 227 -24.04 16.24 22.45
C ARG A 227 -23.19 15.22 23.15
N LEU A 228 -22.72 15.56 24.35
CA LEU A 228 -22.02 14.64 25.24
C LEU A 228 -22.95 13.43 25.50
N PHE A 229 -22.43 12.26 25.25
CA PHE A 229 -23.14 10.98 25.43
C PHE A 229 -22.63 10.25 26.69
N GLU A 230 -21.32 10.05 26.77
CA GLU A 230 -20.63 9.43 27.92
C GLU A 230 -19.34 10.15 28.24
N SER A 231 -18.87 10.03 29.48
CA SER A 231 -17.58 10.52 29.91
C SER A 231 -17.02 9.69 31.06
N GLY A 232 -15.71 9.69 31.20
CA GLY A 232 -15.03 8.99 32.29
C GLY A 232 -13.64 9.52 32.54
N THR A 233 -12.93 8.86 33.46
CA THR A 233 -11.55 9.22 33.82
C THR A 233 -10.54 8.21 33.26
N VAL A 234 -9.34 8.70 32.92
CA VAL A 234 -8.18 7.90 32.52
C VAL A 234 -7.16 7.98 33.64
N SER A 235 -6.68 6.81 34.10
CA SER A 235 -5.71 6.73 35.19
C SER A 235 -4.25 6.87 34.75
N LEU A 236 -3.98 6.78 33.43
CA LEU A 236 -2.62 6.72 32.85
C LEU A 236 -1.86 8.08 32.95
N GLY A 237 -2.59 9.20 33.09
CA GLY A 237 -1.98 10.55 33.18
C GLY A 237 -1.43 11.09 31.86
N LYS A 238 -1.65 10.38 30.75
CA LYS A 238 -1.28 10.78 29.38
C LYS A 238 -2.33 10.29 28.38
N VAL A 239 -2.39 10.89 27.20
CA VAL A 239 -3.21 10.35 26.09
C VAL A 239 -2.52 9.10 25.54
N PRO A 240 -3.16 7.93 25.60
CA PRO A 240 -2.52 6.65 25.28
C PRO A 240 -2.46 6.39 23.76
N LEU A 241 -1.83 7.29 23.02
CA LEU A 241 -1.69 7.24 21.57
C LEU A 241 -0.24 7.17 21.16
N VAL A 242 0.11 6.18 20.36
CA VAL A 242 1.38 6.09 19.65
C VAL A 242 1.14 6.41 18.19
N THR A 243 1.91 7.35 17.63
CA THR A 243 1.83 7.68 16.20
C THR A 243 2.99 7.02 15.48
N TYR A 244 2.67 6.12 14.57
CA TYR A 244 3.62 5.51 13.65
C TYR A 244 3.79 6.40 12.42
N TYR A 245 5.03 6.65 11.99
CA TYR A 245 5.36 7.48 10.84
C TYR A 245 6.20 6.71 9.82
N THR A 246 5.83 6.83 8.54
CA THR A 246 6.69 6.42 7.42
C THR A 246 7.40 7.62 6.79
N LYS A 247 6.77 8.80 6.81
CA LYS A 247 7.37 10.06 6.32
C LYS A 247 6.88 11.25 7.13
N CYS A 248 7.48 11.43 8.31
CA CYS A 248 7.15 12.49 9.25
C CYS A 248 7.53 13.88 8.71
N THR A 249 6.64 14.85 8.82
CA THR A 249 6.89 16.28 8.53
C THR A 249 6.77 17.17 9.76
N GLY A 250 6.22 16.64 10.85
CA GLY A 250 6.07 17.32 12.13
C GLY A 250 5.23 16.51 13.11
N PHE A 251 4.90 17.12 14.25
CA PHE A 251 4.09 16.42 15.25
C PHE A 251 2.69 16.12 14.72
N MET A 252 2.35 14.84 14.62
CA MET A 252 1.12 14.30 14.02
C MET A 252 0.83 14.84 12.61
N THR A 253 1.89 15.10 11.84
CA THR A 253 1.81 15.49 10.44
C THR A 253 2.80 14.69 9.59
N ALA A 254 2.36 14.28 8.42
CA ALA A 254 3.14 13.44 7.52
C ALA A 254 2.74 13.67 6.05
N THR A 255 3.57 13.20 5.14
CA THR A 255 3.26 13.15 3.71
C THR A 255 3.26 11.69 3.26
N PRO A 256 2.28 11.24 2.47
CA PRO A 256 2.30 9.89 1.91
C PRO A 256 3.61 9.62 1.13
N PRO A 257 4.34 8.54 1.41
CA PRO A 257 5.62 8.26 0.75
C PRO A 257 5.46 8.02 -0.76
N LEU A 258 4.31 7.49 -1.20
CA LEU A 258 3.99 7.19 -2.60
C LEU A 258 3.04 8.23 -3.24
N LEU A 259 3.03 9.48 -2.76
CA LEU A 259 2.15 10.53 -3.29
C LEU A 259 2.42 10.81 -4.78
N ASP A 260 3.69 10.87 -5.19
CA ASP A 260 4.07 11.10 -6.59
C ASP A 260 3.59 9.94 -7.50
N MET A 261 3.64 8.69 -7.01
CA MET A 261 3.06 7.55 -7.71
C MET A 261 1.54 7.68 -7.83
N ALA A 262 0.85 8.19 -6.81
CA ALA A 262 -0.58 8.43 -6.88
C ALA A 262 -0.94 9.44 -7.97
N ASP A 263 -0.15 10.51 -8.13
CA ASP A 263 -0.35 11.50 -9.19
C ASP A 263 -0.11 10.89 -10.59
N LEU A 264 0.92 10.07 -10.75
CA LEU A 264 1.13 9.32 -12.00
C LEU A 264 0.00 8.33 -12.28
N ASN A 265 -0.54 7.67 -11.26
CA ASN A 265 -1.64 6.73 -11.42
C ASN A 265 -2.95 7.43 -11.83
N ILE A 266 -3.21 8.64 -11.33
CA ILE A 266 -4.32 9.48 -11.79
C ILE A 266 -4.09 9.90 -13.25
N LYS A 267 -2.88 10.33 -13.60
CA LYS A 267 -2.53 10.67 -14.99
C LYS A 267 -2.72 9.47 -15.92
N HIS A 268 -2.31 8.28 -15.50
CA HIS A 268 -2.55 7.04 -16.25
C HIS A 268 -4.04 6.77 -16.44
N TRP A 269 -4.86 6.94 -15.39
CA TRP A 269 -6.31 6.81 -15.43
C TRP A 269 -6.94 7.72 -16.48
N GLN A 270 -6.55 9.00 -16.52
CA GLN A 270 -7.02 9.98 -17.50
C GLN A 270 -6.58 9.60 -18.91
N SER A 271 -5.29 9.33 -19.11
CA SER A 271 -4.74 8.97 -20.43
C SER A 271 -5.31 7.65 -20.97
N SER A 272 -5.56 6.66 -20.10
CA SER A 272 -6.22 5.41 -20.48
C SER A 272 -7.66 5.65 -20.95
N SER A 273 -8.41 6.50 -20.23
CA SER A 273 -9.76 6.88 -20.62
C SER A 273 -9.80 7.60 -21.97
N ASP A 274 -8.81 8.46 -22.25
CA ASP A 274 -8.69 9.16 -23.52
C ASP A 274 -8.34 8.19 -24.65
N GLN A 275 -7.43 7.27 -24.40
CA GLN A 275 -7.05 6.22 -25.34
C GLN A 275 -8.23 5.30 -25.69
N ASP A 276 -9.04 4.91 -24.70
CA ASP A 276 -10.24 4.12 -24.91
C ASP A 276 -11.26 4.86 -25.76
N SER A 277 -11.45 6.15 -25.55
CA SER A 277 -12.34 7.00 -26.34
C SER A 277 -11.86 7.13 -27.78
N LEU A 278 -10.54 7.31 -27.99
CA LEU A 278 -9.93 7.34 -29.30
C LEU A 278 -10.11 6.01 -30.04
N LEU A 279 -9.85 4.89 -29.35
CA LEU A 279 -10.03 3.54 -29.90
C LEU A 279 -11.48 3.25 -30.24
N HIS A 280 -12.43 3.69 -29.41
CA HIS A 280 -13.86 3.53 -29.69
C HIS A 280 -14.26 4.21 -31.00
N THR A 281 -13.79 5.45 -31.18
CA THR A 281 -14.03 6.21 -32.42
C THR A 281 -13.32 5.61 -33.63
N ALA A 282 -12.05 5.20 -33.47
CA ALA A 282 -11.24 4.67 -34.57
C ALA A 282 -11.70 3.30 -35.09
N ARG A 283 -12.41 2.51 -34.26
CA ARG A 283 -12.96 1.19 -34.67
C ARG A 283 -14.16 1.27 -35.59
N VAL A 284 -14.77 2.45 -35.72
CA VAL A 284 -15.94 2.68 -36.59
C VAL A 284 -15.53 3.60 -37.73
N PRO A 285 -15.18 3.06 -38.93
CA PRO A 285 -14.85 3.88 -40.08
C PRO A 285 -16.02 4.75 -40.47
N LEU A 286 -15.79 6.04 -40.72
CA LEU A 286 -16.80 6.95 -41.19
C LEU A 286 -16.92 6.84 -42.70
N LEU A 287 -18.10 6.53 -43.18
CA LEU A 287 -18.41 6.60 -44.61
C LEU A 287 -18.68 8.08 -44.99
N ALA A 288 -17.70 8.73 -45.60
CA ALA A 288 -17.85 10.08 -46.14
C ALA A 288 -18.39 9.99 -47.59
N ILE A 289 -19.49 10.69 -47.85
CA ILE A 289 -20.12 10.76 -49.17
C ILE A 289 -20.16 12.23 -49.58
N THR A 290 -19.64 12.55 -50.75
CA THR A 290 -19.62 13.89 -51.29
C THR A 290 -20.34 13.93 -52.64
N GLY A 291 -20.88 15.07 -53.04
CA GLY A 291 -21.57 15.26 -54.32
C GLY A 291 -22.99 14.67 -54.34
N VAL A 292 -23.62 14.57 -53.15
CA VAL A 292 -25.02 14.12 -53.01
C VAL A 292 -25.86 15.25 -52.40
N ASP A 293 -27.16 15.26 -52.70
CA ASP A 293 -28.11 16.22 -52.10
C ASP A 293 -28.44 15.82 -50.65
N ASP A 294 -28.90 16.76 -49.82
CA ASP A 294 -29.20 16.58 -48.38
C ASP A 294 -30.27 15.51 -48.13
N ASP A 295 -31.12 15.21 -49.09
CA ASP A 295 -32.15 14.16 -49.00
C ASP A 295 -31.69 12.75 -49.37
N TYR A 296 -30.39 12.56 -49.68
CA TYR A 296 -29.87 11.27 -50.11
C TYR A 296 -29.82 10.26 -48.94
N LYS A 297 -30.62 9.19 -49.07
CA LYS A 297 -30.68 8.14 -48.05
C LYS A 297 -29.71 7.02 -48.37
N VAL A 298 -28.72 6.85 -47.51
CA VAL A 298 -27.77 5.73 -47.56
C VAL A 298 -28.41 4.48 -46.96
N GLN A 299 -28.50 3.40 -47.74
CA GLN A 299 -28.89 2.06 -47.25
C GLN A 299 -27.63 1.21 -47.09
N ILE A 300 -27.33 0.84 -45.83
CA ILE A 300 -26.20 -0.04 -45.51
C ILE A 300 -26.75 -1.42 -45.15
N GLY A 301 -26.30 -2.44 -45.87
CA GLY A 301 -26.68 -3.84 -45.63
C GLY A 301 -25.85 -4.80 -46.45
N GLY A 302 -25.73 -6.04 -46.01
CA GLY A 302 -24.83 -7.07 -46.60
C GLY A 302 -25.08 -7.46 -48.04
N LYS A 303 -26.14 -6.93 -48.66
CA LYS A 303 -26.48 -7.09 -50.09
C LYS A 303 -26.82 -5.76 -50.77
N SER A 304 -26.53 -4.61 -50.16
CA SER A 304 -26.81 -3.29 -50.67
C SER A 304 -25.58 -2.72 -51.40
N TYR A 305 -25.78 -2.17 -52.61
CA TYR A 305 -24.76 -1.39 -53.29
C TYR A 305 -25.08 0.11 -53.17
N LEU A 306 -24.04 0.89 -52.97
CA LEU A 306 -24.15 2.34 -52.90
C LEU A 306 -24.21 2.92 -54.32
N ARG A 307 -25.35 3.55 -54.70
CA ARG A 307 -25.50 4.26 -55.97
C ARG A 307 -25.23 5.72 -55.73
N LEU A 308 -24.22 6.28 -56.38
CA LEU A 308 -23.88 7.66 -56.30
C LEU A 308 -24.28 8.40 -57.62
N PRO A 309 -24.72 9.67 -57.58
CA PRO A 309 -24.90 10.48 -58.76
C PRO A 309 -23.57 10.71 -59.47
N VAL A 310 -23.66 11.18 -60.75
CA VAL A 310 -22.44 11.49 -61.52
C VAL A 310 -21.66 12.61 -60.85
N GLY A 311 -20.41 12.30 -60.46
CA GLY A 311 -19.55 13.20 -59.70
C GLY A 311 -19.60 13.01 -58.17
N GLY A 312 -20.46 12.10 -57.67
CA GLY A 312 -20.46 11.70 -56.24
C GLY A 312 -19.34 10.75 -55.95
N GLU A 313 -18.70 10.91 -54.79
CA GLU A 313 -17.65 10.06 -54.29
C GLU A 313 -18.00 9.55 -52.88
N ALA A 314 -17.70 8.28 -52.59
CA ALA A 314 -17.83 7.69 -51.27
C ALA A 314 -16.49 7.07 -50.87
N LYS A 315 -16.01 7.43 -49.70
CA LYS A 315 -14.79 6.82 -49.12
C LYS A 315 -14.97 6.59 -47.66
N TYR A 316 -14.35 5.52 -47.18
CA TYR A 316 -14.17 5.37 -45.73
C TYR A 316 -13.03 6.27 -45.25
N VAL A 317 -13.35 7.09 -44.29
CA VAL A 317 -12.33 7.88 -43.55
C VAL A 317 -11.95 7.10 -42.31
N GLU A 318 -10.73 6.61 -42.32
CA GLU A 318 -10.17 5.86 -41.23
C GLU A 318 -9.09 6.66 -40.51
N HIS A 319 -8.90 6.40 -39.23
CA HIS A 319 -7.82 6.99 -38.43
C HIS A 319 -6.48 6.34 -38.85
N THR A 320 -5.43 7.13 -39.02
CA THR A 320 -4.11 6.65 -39.48
C THR A 320 -3.40 5.72 -38.47
N GLY A 321 -3.91 5.60 -37.26
CA GLY A 321 -3.34 4.74 -36.21
C GLY A 321 -2.10 5.28 -35.50
N ALA A 322 -1.42 6.30 -36.02
CA ALA A 322 -0.20 6.83 -35.42
C ALA A 322 -0.43 7.38 -34.00
N ALA A 323 -1.52 8.12 -33.78
CA ALA A 323 -1.88 8.64 -32.46
C ALA A 323 -2.24 7.52 -31.46
N ILE A 324 -2.81 6.41 -31.95
CA ILE A 324 -3.15 5.24 -31.15
C ILE A 324 -1.90 4.58 -30.59
N ASN A 325 -0.87 4.41 -31.44
CA ASN A 325 0.39 3.82 -31.01
C ASN A 325 1.14 4.74 -30.04
N ALA A 326 1.22 6.04 -30.32
CA ALA A 326 1.83 7.02 -29.43
C ALA A 326 1.13 7.06 -28.05
N GLY A 327 -0.20 6.97 -28.01
CA GLY A 327 -0.96 6.88 -26.76
C GLY A 327 -0.66 5.60 -25.96
N ARG A 328 -0.59 4.46 -26.65
CA ARG A 328 -0.21 3.18 -26.01
C ARG A 328 1.22 3.21 -25.44
N ASP A 329 2.17 3.77 -26.19
CA ASP A 329 3.56 3.87 -25.75
C ASP A 329 3.68 4.82 -24.54
N SER A 330 2.97 5.93 -24.54
CA SER A 330 2.87 6.85 -23.38
C SER A 330 2.27 6.18 -22.13
N LEU A 331 1.22 5.34 -22.29
CA LEU A 331 0.68 4.58 -21.16
C LEU A 331 1.70 3.59 -20.59
N LYS A 332 2.44 2.90 -21.46
CA LYS A 332 3.50 1.98 -21.03
C LYS A 332 4.62 2.72 -20.29
N ASP A 333 5.04 3.89 -20.77
CA ASP A 333 6.04 4.71 -20.09
C ASP A 333 5.58 5.11 -18.67
N LEU A 334 4.30 5.45 -18.48
CA LEU A 334 3.73 5.74 -17.16
C LEU A 334 3.72 4.51 -16.25
N GLU A 335 3.40 3.32 -16.78
CA GLU A 335 3.45 2.07 -16.03
C GLU A 335 4.88 1.74 -15.59
N ASP A 336 5.88 1.93 -16.46
CA ASP A 336 7.28 1.67 -16.16
C ASP A 336 7.83 2.67 -15.11
N GLN A 337 7.42 3.95 -15.17
CA GLN A 337 7.74 4.96 -14.14
C GLN A 337 7.15 4.58 -12.79
N MET A 338 5.88 4.15 -12.73
CA MET A 338 5.25 3.71 -11.47
C MET A 338 5.93 2.47 -10.88
N ARG A 339 6.37 1.51 -11.73
CA ARG A 339 7.13 0.35 -11.25
C ARG A 339 8.48 0.76 -10.66
N ALA A 340 9.19 1.67 -11.32
CA ALA A 340 10.47 2.18 -10.82
C ALA A 340 10.31 2.86 -9.46
N MET A 341 9.32 3.74 -9.28
CA MET A 341 9.03 4.38 -7.99
C MET A 341 8.71 3.39 -6.88
N GLY A 342 7.96 2.32 -7.18
CA GLY A 342 7.70 1.26 -6.20
C GLY A 342 8.97 0.53 -5.79
N ALA A 343 9.86 0.24 -6.75
CA ALA A 343 11.12 -0.44 -6.48
C ALA A 343 12.10 0.42 -5.65
N GLU A 344 12.05 1.75 -5.77
CA GLU A 344 12.93 2.66 -5.02
C GLU A 344 12.80 2.52 -3.50
N LEU A 345 11.65 2.08 -2.99
CA LEU A 345 11.48 1.82 -1.55
C LEU A 345 12.37 0.69 -1.02
N LEU A 346 12.81 -0.21 -1.91
CA LEU A 346 13.66 -1.36 -1.58
C LEU A 346 15.14 -1.08 -1.83
N VAL A 347 15.49 -0.01 -2.56
CA VAL A 347 16.87 0.32 -2.90
C VAL A 347 17.56 0.90 -1.68
N GLU A 348 18.70 0.33 -1.33
CA GLU A 348 19.60 0.88 -0.32
C GLU A 348 20.16 2.23 -0.79
N SER A 349 19.91 3.28 -0.02
CA SER A 349 20.48 4.59 -0.34
C SER A 349 21.96 4.60 0.01
N GLN A 350 22.81 4.41 -0.99
CA GLN A 350 24.22 4.76 -0.87
C GLN A 350 24.30 6.28 -0.75
N VAL A 351 24.41 6.78 0.47
CA VAL A 351 24.87 8.17 0.68
C VAL A 351 26.26 8.23 0.08
N SER A 352 26.43 9.02 -0.97
CA SER A 352 27.72 9.24 -1.62
C SER A 352 28.66 10.02 -0.68
N THR A 353 29.21 9.32 0.29
CA THR A 353 30.32 9.80 1.12
C THR A 353 31.62 9.38 0.46
N THR A 354 32.54 10.32 0.36
CA THR A 354 33.89 10.11 -0.19
C THR A 354 34.55 8.88 0.46
N ALA A 355 35.23 8.07 -0.34
CA ALA A 355 35.84 6.78 0.01
C ALA A 355 36.73 6.75 1.29
N THR A 356 36.97 7.87 1.92
CA THR A 356 37.75 8.01 3.15
C THR A 356 36.90 7.97 4.43
N GLN A 357 35.61 8.25 4.35
CA GLN A 357 34.67 8.20 5.49
C GLN A 357 34.01 6.82 5.69
N ASN A 358 34.03 5.96 4.67
CA ASN A 358 33.43 4.61 4.70
C ASN A 358 34.18 3.58 5.60
N LYS A 359 35.22 4.00 6.31
CA LYS A 359 35.97 3.11 7.21
C LYS A 359 35.71 3.32 8.70
N ILE A 360 34.84 4.24 9.08
CA ILE A 360 34.64 4.60 10.50
C ILE A 360 33.18 4.42 10.95
N GLU A 361 32.23 4.26 10.04
CA GLU A 361 30.85 3.97 10.38
C GLU A 361 30.41 2.70 9.64
N ASP A 362 30.44 1.57 10.34
CA ASP A 362 29.74 0.33 9.97
C ASP A 362 28.20 0.56 10.04
N GLY A 363 27.72 1.59 9.34
CA GLY A 363 26.31 1.81 9.13
C GLY A 363 25.90 1.09 7.85
N GLU A 364 25.29 -0.08 7.95
CA GLU A 364 24.63 -0.75 6.82
C GLU A 364 23.75 0.23 6.08
N ALA A 365 23.89 0.30 4.75
CA ALA A 365 22.98 1.09 3.92
C ALA A 365 21.60 0.48 4.01
N LYS A 366 20.66 1.17 4.68
CA LYS A 366 19.30 0.68 4.89
C LYS A 366 18.36 1.19 3.81
N SER A 367 17.52 0.30 3.26
CA SER A 367 16.44 0.71 2.37
C SER A 367 15.41 1.58 3.10
N GLN A 368 14.60 2.32 2.35
CA GLN A 368 13.54 3.14 2.97
C GLN A 368 12.52 2.26 3.69
N LEU A 369 12.16 1.11 3.11
CA LEU A 369 11.22 0.19 3.72
C LEU A 369 11.76 -0.39 5.04
N LYS A 370 13.06 -0.75 5.10
CA LYS A 370 13.69 -1.24 6.34
C LYS A 370 13.57 -0.22 7.48
N ARG A 371 13.86 1.07 7.21
CA ARG A 371 13.69 2.14 8.21
C ARG A 371 12.25 2.31 8.68
N MET A 372 11.28 2.13 7.77
CA MET A 372 9.86 2.18 8.12
C MET A 372 9.45 1.00 9.00
N VAL A 373 10.03 -0.18 8.78
CA VAL A 373 9.81 -1.37 9.61
C VAL A 373 10.40 -1.19 11.00
N GLU A 374 11.65 -0.73 11.12
CA GLU A 374 12.27 -0.41 12.41
C GLU A 374 11.44 0.63 13.21
N ALA A 375 10.93 1.66 12.54
CA ALA A 375 10.04 2.62 13.19
C ALA A 375 8.67 2.00 13.60
N LEU A 376 8.23 0.94 12.92
CA LEU A 376 7.04 0.18 13.31
C LEU A 376 7.31 -0.65 14.56
N GLU A 377 8.45 -1.33 14.63
CA GLU A 377 8.89 -2.08 15.83
C GLU A 377 8.90 -1.17 17.04
N ASP A 378 9.60 -0.02 16.97
CA ASP A 378 9.61 1.00 18.02
C ASP A 378 8.20 1.46 18.43
N SER A 379 7.30 1.61 17.45
CA SER A 379 5.92 2.04 17.70
C SER A 379 5.09 0.96 18.40
N LEU A 380 5.29 -0.31 18.05
CA LEU A 380 4.63 -1.44 18.70
C LEU A 380 5.16 -1.65 20.11
N ASP A 381 6.48 -1.57 20.31
CA ASP A 381 7.09 -1.65 21.66
C ASP A 381 6.57 -0.53 22.56
N ASN A 382 6.48 0.70 22.06
CA ASN A 382 5.89 1.81 22.79
C ASN A 382 4.41 1.57 23.15
N ALA A 383 3.64 0.95 22.24
CA ALA A 383 2.24 0.62 22.50
C ALA A 383 2.09 -0.48 23.56
N LEU A 384 2.92 -1.53 23.50
CA LEU A 384 2.95 -2.58 24.52
C LEU A 384 3.43 -2.04 25.88
N ALA A 385 4.41 -1.14 25.89
CA ALA A 385 4.84 -0.46 27.11
C ALA A 385 3.70 0.34 27.74
N LEU A 386 2.87 1.04 26.93
CA LEU A 386 1.68 1.74 27.43
C LEU A 386 0.64 0.77 28.00
N MET A 387 0.44 -0.40 27.37
CA MET A 387 -0.47 -1.44 27.91
C MET A 387 0.01 -1.92 29.28
N HIS A 388 1.31 -2.20 29.45
CA HIS A 388 1.90 -2.64 30.72
C HIS A 388 1.81 -1.55 31.79
N GLU A 389 2.14 -0.31 31.43
CA GLU A 389 2.02 0.85 32.34
C GLU A 389 0.57 1.00 32.85
N TRP A 390 -0.44 0.77 31.99
CA TRP A 390 -1.85 0.87 32.39
C TRP A 390 -2.22 -0.13 33.49
N VAL A 391 -1.66 -1.32 33.47
CA VAL A 391 -1.87 -2.33 34.52
C VAL A 391 -0.84 -2.26 35.66
N GLY A 392 0.12 -1.34 35.59
CA GLY A 392 1.14 -1.12 36.60
C GLY A 392 2.29 -2.13 36.54
N MET A 393 2.60 -2.64 35.35
CA MET A 393 3.71 -3.54 35.04
C MET A 393 4.81 -2.81 34.26
N GLU A 394 6.03 -3.36 34.28
CA GLU A 394 7.13 -2.89 33.43
C GLU A 394 7.19 -3.75 32.17
N TYR A 395 7.43 -3.10 31.03
CA TYR A 395 7.66 -3.77 29.75
C TYR A 395 9.14 -3.77 29.42
N ASN A 396 9.71 -4.93 29.14
CA ASN A 396 11.12 -5.12 28.78
C ASN A 396 11.27 -5.91 27.47
N GLY A 397 10.16 -6.23 26.79
CA GLY A 397 10.15 -6.98 25.55
C GLY A 397 10.66 -6.14 24.38
N GLN A 398 10.97 -6.82 23.30
CA GLN A 398 11.33 -6.22 22.01
C GLN A 398 10.62 -6.96 20.89
N ILE A 399 9.94 -6.23 20.02
CA ILE A 399 9.32 -6.76 18.81
C ILE A 399 10.34 -6.77 17.69
N ASP A 400 10.30 -7.84 16.90
CA ASP A 400 11.20 -8.10 15.79
C ASP A 400 10.34 -8.44 14.55
N ILE A 401 10.47 -7.68 13.50
CA ILE A 401 9.78 -7.88 12.22
C ILE A 401 10.84 -8.18 11.17
N PHE A 402 10.56 -9.14 10.29
CA PHE A 402 11.49 -9.49 9.22
C PHE A 402 11.81 -8.26 8.35
N ASP A 403 13.09 -7.94 8.22
CA ASP A 403 13.59 -6.71 7.58
C ASP A 403 14.65 -6.94 6.48
N ASP A 404 14.99 -8.23 6.21
CA ASP A 404 15.93 -8.58 5.16
C ASP A 404 15.24 -8.73 3.80
N PHE A 405 14.96 -7.60 3.16
CA PHE A 405 14.31 -7.53 1.84
C PHE A 405 15.31 -7.54 0.69
N SER A 406 16.60 -7.56 0.99
CA SER A 406 17.67 -7.37 0.02
C SER A 406 17.77 -8.53 -0.96
N ASP A 407 17.43 -9.74 -0.53
CA ASP A 407 17.63 -10.95 -1.32
C ASP A 407 16.74 -11.05 -2.57
N ASP A 408 15.47 -10.68 -2.49
CA ASP A 408 14.55 -10.85 -3.63
C ASP A 408 14.80 -9.86 -4.77
N SER A 409 15.15 -8.61 -4.45
CA SER A 409 15.41 -7.60 -5.49
C SER A 409 16.80 -7.75 -6.10
N ILE A 410 17.79 -8.15 -5.30
CA ILE A 410 19.15 -8.48 -5.76
C ILE A 410 19.10 -9.76 -6.59
N LEU A 411 18.38 -10.79 -6.17
CA LEU A 411 18.25 -12.04 -6.92
C LEU A 411 17.51 -11.83 -8.26
N ALA A 412 16.44 -11.04 -8.29
CA ALA A 412 15.71 -10.73 -9.52
C ALA A 412 16.52 -9.83 -10.47
N ALA A 413 17.27 -8.86 -9.94
CA ALA A 413 18.17 -8.02 -10.72
C ALA A 413 19.47 -8.77 -11.09
N ALA A 414 19.92 -9.70 -10.25
CA ALA A 414 21.13 -10.48 -10.46
C ALA A 414 20.94 -11.65 -11.44
N ALA A 415 19.71 -12.12 -11.67
CA ALA A 415 19.47 -13.27 -12.56
C ALA A 415 20.09 -13.10 -13.97
N PRO A 416 19.98 -11.95 -14.67
CA PRO A 416 20.66 -11.75 -15.95
C PRO A 416 22.19 -11.71 -15.81
N PHE A 417 22.70 -11.14 -14.69
CA PHE A 417 24.11 -11.06 -14.38
C PHE A 417 24.71 -12.44 -14.06
N VAL A 418 24.04 -13.23 -13.23
CA VAL A 418 24.43 -14.62 -12.92
C VAL A 418 24.44 -15.47 -14.19
N LEU A 419 23.43 -15.33 -15.05
CA LEU A 419 23.38 -16.02 -16.35
C LEU A 419 24.58 -15.60 -17.24
N SER A 420 24.96 -14.32 -17.27
CA SER A 420 26.10 -13.85 -18.02
C SER A 420 27.41 -14.38 -17.45
N LEU A 421 27.59 -14.42 -16.12
CA LEU A 421 28.75 -15.03 -15.48
C LEU A 421 28.87 -16.53 -15.80
N VAL A 422 27.75 -17.27 -15.74
CA VAL A 422 27.70 -18.69 -16.11
C VAL A 422 28.12 -18.88 -17.58
N GLN A 423 27.66 -18.02 -18.50
CA GLN A 423 28.08 -18.06 -19.91
C GLN A 423 29.57 -17.76 -20.08
N LEU A 424 30.12 -16.79 -19.36
CA LEU A 424 31.56 -16.46 -19.39
C LEU A 424 32.40 -17.62 -18.87
N VAL A 425 31.99 -18.31 -17.82
CA VAL A 425 32.63 -19.50 -17.29
C VAL A 425 32.55 -20.66 -18.31
N ASN A 426 31.38 -20.90 -18.88
CA ASN A 426 31.16 -21.97 -19.87
C ASN A 426 31.99 -21.73 -21.16
N ASN A 427 32.17 -20.47 -21.56
CA ASN A 427 33.02 -20.06 -22.68
C ASN A 427 34.52 -19.97 -22.33
N GLN A 428 34.89 -20.35 -21.10
CA GLN A 428 36.28 -20.32 -20.59
C GLN A 428 36.94 -18.91 -20.64
N LEU A 429 36.13 -17.86 -20.57
CA LEU A 429 36.62 -16.46 -20.55
C LEU A 429 36.98 -16.00 -19.14
N ILE A 430 36.38 -16.59 -18.11
CA ILE A 430 36.70 -16.37 -16.68
C ILE A 430 36.71 -17.71 -15.93
N SER A 431 37.44 -17.79 -14.82
CA SER A 431 37.42 -18.98 -13.97
C SER A 431 36.19 -19.06 -13.10
N LYS A 432 35.86 -20.26 -12.57
CA LYS A 432 34.81 -20.43 -11.58
C LYS A 432 35.05 -19.63 -10.31
N GLN A 433 36.32 -19.50 -9.93
CA GLN A 433 36.76 -18.70 -8.78
C GLN A 433 36.50 -17.20 -9.01
N ASP A 434 36.76 -16.69 -10.22
CA ASP A 434 36.48 -15.30 -10.56
C ASP A 434 34.99 -15.02 -10.54
N ALA A 435 34.18 -15.92 -11.10
CA ALA A 435 32.72 -15.82 -11.05
C ALA A 435 32.20 -15.85 -9.61
N PHE A 436 32.73 -16.72 -8.75
CA PHE A 436 32.43 -16.77 -7.34
C PHE A 436 32.79 -15.46 -6.63
N ASN A 437 33.96 -14.91 -6.87
CA ASN A 437 34.40 -13.66 -6.29
C ASN A 437 33.52 -12.47 -6.73
N GLU A 438 33.10 -12.45 -8.01
CA GLU A 438 32.19 -11.43 -8.51
C GLU A 438 30.78 -11.59 -7.88
N MET A 439 30.24 -12.81 -7.77
CA MET A 439 28.94 -13.03 -7.08
C MET A 439 29.01 -12.62 -5.62
N ARG A 440 30.14 -12.87 -4.92
CA ARG A 440 30.36 -12.41 -3.54
C ARG A 440 30.48 -10.88 -3.47
N ARG A 441 31.19 -10.25 -4.41
CA ARG A 441 31.33 -8.78 -4.49
C ARG A 441 30.01 -8.06 -4.69
N TYR A 442 29.07 -8.67 -5.42
CA TYR A 442 27.74 -8.12 -5.66
C TYR A 442 26.70 -8.61 -4.64
N GLY A 443 27.09 -9.26 -3.56
CA GLY A 443 26.19 -9.72 -2.51
C GLY A 443 25.21 -10.83 -2.91
N ILE A 444 25.47 -11.52 -4.02
CA ILE A 444 24.63 -12.62 -4.53
C ILE A 444 24.80 -13.90 -3.72
N ILE A 445 25.96 -14.05 -3.10
CA ILE A 445 26.29 -15.17 -2.18
C ILE A 445 26.88 -14.57 -0.90
N ASN A 446 26.75 -15.32 0.21
CA ASN A 446 27.21 -14.89 1.52
C ASN A 446 28.68 -14.43 1.47
N PRO A 447 29.02 -13.20 1.93
CA PRO A 447 30.36 -12.66 1.94
C PRO A 447 31.35 -13.46 2.78
N ASP A 448 30.89 -14.23 3.77
CA ASP A 448 31.72 -15.06 4.64
C ASP A 448 32.16 -16.39 3.99
N LEU A 449 31.62 -16.74 2.82
CA LEU A 449 32.02 -17.94 2.09
C LEU A 449 33.42 -17.78 1.50
N ILE A 450 34.27 -18.78 1.77
CA ILE A 450 35.63 -18.88 1.25
C ILE A 450 35.61 -19.87 0.08
N TRP A 451 36.23 -19.52 -1.05
CA TRP A 451 36.22 -20.34 -2.26
C TRP A 451 36.73 -21.76 -2.03
N GLU A 452 37.83 -21.92 -1.28
CA GLU A 452 38.50 -23.19 -0.98
C GLU A 452 37.53 -24.14 -0.22
N ASP A 453 36.73 -23.61 0.73
CA ASP A 453 35.77 -24.37 1.50
C ASP A 453 34.56 -24.80 0.64
N VAL A 454 34.12 -23.92 -0.26
CA VAL A 454 33.03 -24.21 -1.19
C VAL A 454 33.47 -25.28 -2.18
N GLN A 455 34.68 -25.17 -2.73
CA GLN A 455 35.23 -26.15 -3.66
C GLN A 455 35.41 -27.53 -3.00
N ALA A 456 35.91 -27.57 -1.76
CA ALA A 456 36.07 -28.81 -1.01
C ALA A 456 34.71 -29.50 -0.73
N ARG A 457 33.66 -28.73 -0.50
CA ARG A 457 32.29 -29.26 -0.33
C ARG A 457 31.72 -29.79 -1.65
N ILE A 458 31.89 -29.07 -2.76
CA ILE A 458 31.45 -29.51 -4.09
C ILE A 458 32.14 -30.83 -4.50
N GLU A 459 33.45 -31.00 -4.19
CA GLU A 459 34.20 -32.22 -4.49
C GLU A 459 33.75 -33.44 -3.65
N GLN A 460 33.12 -33.21 -2.47
CA GLN A 460 32.54 -34.23 -1.62
C GLN A 460 31.09 -34.56 -1.95
N GLU A 461 30.41 -33.73 -2.72
CA GLU A 461 29.04 -33.99 -3.16
C GLU A 461 29.02 -35.06 -4.27
N PRO A 462 28.08 -36.04 -4.21
CA PRO A 462 27.92 -36.98 -5.31
C PRO A 462 27.54 -36.23 -6.58
N PRO A 463 28.01 -36.68 -7.78
CA PRO A 463 27.74 -35.97 -9.02
C PRO A 463 26.23 -35.79 -9.22
N ALA A 464 25.84 -34.53 -9.47
CA ALA A 464 24.45 -34.18 -9.66
C ALA A 464 23.80 -35.08 -10.73
N PHE A 465 22.68 -35.71 -10.40
CA PHE A 465 21.87 -36.48 -11.37
C PHE A 465 21.48 -35.52 -12.50
N THR A 466 22.12 -35.70 -13.65
CA THR A 466 21.68 -35.07 -14.90
C THR A 466 20.35 -35.69 -15.26
N ILE A 467 19.24 -35.03 -15.02
CA ILE A 467 17.96 -35.40 -15.66
C ILE A 467 18.19 -35.18 -17.13
N GLY A 468 18.31 -36.32 -17.87
CA GLY A 468 18.68 -36.32 -19.25
C GLY A 468 17.71 -35.53 -20.11
N MET A 469 18.20 -34.44 -20.70
CA MET A 469 17.61 -33.98 -21.95
C MET A 469 17.82 -35.07 -22.99
N PRO A 470 16.83 -35.42 -23.79
CA PRO A 470 17.01 -36.41 -24.86
C PRO A 470 18.11 -35.90 -25.80
N GLN A 471 19.22 -36.64 -25.86
CA GLN A 471 20.22 -36.40 -26.88
C GLN A 471 19.56 -36.65 -28.25
N THR A 472 19.39 -35.60 -29.03
CA THR A 472 19.13 -35.69 -30.43
C THR A 472 20.36 -36.39 -31.03
N THR A 473 20.27 -37.68 -31.27
CA THR A 473 21.22 -38.44 -32.09
C THR A 473 21.28 -37.75 -33.44
N LEU A 474 22.43 -37.10 -33.69
CA LEU A 474 22.78 -36.72 -35.07
C LEU A 474 22.76 -38.00 -35.89
N VAL A 475 21.76 -38.13 -36.75
CA VAL A 475 21.73 -39.15 -37.77
C VAL A 475 22.94 -38.91 -38.66
N ASP A 476 23.86 -39.89 -38.69
CA ASP A 476 24.99 -39.91 -39.58
C ASP A 476 24.49 -39.62 -41.00
N ARG A 477 25.12 -38.63 -41.61
CA ARG A 477 24.96 -38.35 -43.05
C ARG A 477 25.38 -39.58 -43.82
N VAL A 478 24.38 -40.23 -44.39
CA VAL A 478 24.62 -41.25 -45.40
C VAL A 478 25.39 -40.61 -46.56
N ASP A 479 26.58 -41.17 -46.83
CA ASP A 479 27.40 -40.77 -47.97
C ASP A 479 26.66 -41.13 -49.29
N PRO A 480 26.35 -40.15 -50.14
CA PRO A 480 25.58 -40.41 -51.36
C PRO A 480 26.34 -41.18 -52.44
N ASN A 481 27.62 -41.64 -52.18
CA ASN A 481 28.47 -42.35 -53.14
C ASN A 481 28.82 -43.78 -52.70
N ALA A 482 28.13 -44.40 -51.76
CA ALA A 482 28.37 -45.80 -51.46
C ALA A 482 27.76 -46.72 -52.57
N ASP A 483 28.61 -47.43 -53.20
CA ASP A 483 28.33 -48.46 -54.30
C ASP A 483 27.43 -49.56 -53.73
N PRO A 484 26.25 -49.84 -54.34
CA PRO A 484 25.32 -50.87 -53.86
C PRO A 484 25.71 -52.31 -54.13
N ASN A 485 26.95 -52.62 -54.67
CA ASN A 485 27.37 -53.95 -55.09
C ASN A 485 28.74 -54.39 -54.49
N ALA A 486 29.08 -54.10 -53.27
CA ALA A 486 30.20 -54.78 -52.60
C ALA A 486 29.67 -55.74 -51.56
N GLU A 487 29.96 -57.09 -51.83
CA GLU A 487 29.62 -58.28 -51.07
C GLU A 487 29.82 -58.17 -49.53
#